data_fd38b700750a963e7b39f115ab476053
#
_entry.id   fd38b700750a963e7b39f115ab476053
#
_cell.length_a   1.000
_cell.length_b   1.000
_cell.length_c   1.000
_cell.angle_alpha   90.00
_cell.angle_beta   90.00
_cell.angle_gamma   90.00
#
_symmetry.space_group_name_H-M   'P 1'
#
loop_
_entity.id
_entity.type
_entity.pdbx_description
1 polymer ?
#
loop_
_entity_poly.entity_id
_entity_poly.type
_entity_poly.pdbx_seq_one_letter_code
_entity_poly.pdbx_strand_id
1 'polypeptide(L)'
;MIRKASLPLLLLAAGCSTLVIDSVEQLRETNKRNIAQLSVGMPRAEAEKRMGEGRAGGKLGDVLFGRVRHLEVKNPMRVEHLAGSDGAQYDVVFYYTDLKTRDDRITDDELTPVVFRDHELAGIGYGFLGLHVPKYAGSR
;
A
#
# COMPACT_ATOMS: atom_id res chain seq x y z
N MET A 1 -46.74 39.85 8.52
CA MET A 1 -45.54 39.79 7.70
C MET A 1 -44.64 38.71 8.28
N ILE A 2 -44.62 37.53 7.63
CA ILE A 2 -43.79 36.39 8.07
C ILE A 2 -42.53 36.39 7.20
N ARG A 3 -41.38 36.69 7.80
CA ARG A 3 -40.07 36.55 7.11
C ARG A 3 -39.68 35.09 7.09
N LYS A 4 -39.65 34.49 5.87
CA LYS A 4 -39.08 33.18 5.63
C LYS A 4 -37.55 33.32 5.73
N ALA A 5 -36.96 32.74 6.76
CA ALA A 5 -35.52 32.55 6.86
C ALA A 5 -35.12 31.34 6.01
N SER A 6 -34.47 31.61 4.89
CA SER A 6 -33.84 30.57 4.08
C SER A 6 -32.55 30.13 4.76
N LEU A 7 -32.52 28.89 5.21
CA LEU A 7 -31.36 28.23 5.71
C LEU A 7 -30.46 27.77 4.54
N PRO A 8 -29.20 28.20 4.42
CA PRO A 8 -28.34 27.67 3.37
C PRO A 8 -27.95 26.23 3.72
N LEU A 9 -28.28 25.32 2.82
CA LEU A 9 -27.85 23.93 2.84
C LEU A 9 -26.35 23.89 2.55
N LEU A 10 -25.56 23.68 3.60
CA LEU A 10 -24.11 23.51 3.49
C LEU A 10 -23.85 22.11 2.91
N LEU A 11 -23.60 22.02 1.59
CA LEU A 11 -23.07 20.82 0.97
C LEU A 11 -21.63 20.61 1.47
N LEU A 12 -21.46 19.69 2.40
CA LEU A 12 -20.14 19.12 2.71
C LEU A 12 -19.73 18.26 1.52
N ALA A 13 -18.95 18.84 0.62
CA ALA A 13 -18.20 18.08 -0.36
C ALA A 13 -17.15 17.27 0.39
N ALA A 14 -17.42 15.97 0.58
CA ALA A 14 -16.41 15.01 0.98
C ALA A 14 -15.39 14.92 -0.17
N GLY A 15 -14.41 15.79 -0.17
CA GLY A 15 -13.27 15.73 -1.05
C GLY A 15 -12.52 14.44 -0.75
N CYS A 16 -12.58 13.48 -1.67
CA CYS A 16 -11.56 12.44 -1.77
C CYS A 16 -10.23 13.16 -2.03
N SER A 17 -9.49 13.40 -0.99
CA SER A 17 -8.12 13.88 -1.11
C SER A 17 -7.28 12.74 -1.66
N THR A 18 -7.17 12.68 -2.97
CA THR A 18 -6.13 11.88 -3.62
C THR A 18 -4.81 12.52 -3.19
N LEU A 19 -4.14 11.90 -2.24
CA LEU A 19 -2.79 12.30 -1.84
C LEU A 19 -1.88 12.10 -3.05
N VAL A 20 -1.55 13.19 -3.73
CA VAL A 20 -0.52 13.20 -4.76
C VAL A 20 0.81 13.03 -4.02
N ILE A 21 1.37 11.81 -4.09
CA ILE A 21 2.67 11.52 -3.52
C ILE A 21 3.70 11.93 -4.56
N ASP A 22 4.42 13.00 -4.29
CA ASP A 22 5.31 13.64 -5.26
C ASP A 22 6.60 12.84 -5.53
N SER A 23 6.95 11.86 -4.69
CA SER A 23 8.15 11.06 -4.88
C SER A 23 8.01 9.60 -4.42
N VAL A 24 8.81 8.74 -5.02
CA VAL A 24 8.90 7.31 -4.65
C VAL A 24 9.38 7.15 -3.21
N GLU A 25 10.26 8.01 -2.74
CA GLU A 25 10.74 8.00 -1.36
C GLU A 25 9.64 8.35 -0.35
N GLN A 26 8.85 9.39 -0.66
CA GLN A 26 7.69 9.75 0.17
C GLN A 26 6.66 8.62 0.22
N LEU A 27 6.40 7.94 -0.91
CA LEU A 27 5.52 6.79 -0.95
C LEU A 27 6.01 5.68 0.00
N ARG A 28 7.29 5.33 -0.09
CA ARG A 28 7.91 4.32 0.75
C ARG A 28 7.75 4.64 2.23
N GLU A 29 8.12 5.84 2.65
CA GLU A 29 8.02 6.28 4.04
C GLU A 29 6.56 6.39 4.51
N THR A 30 5.65 6.79 3.64
CA THR A 30 4.21 6.81 3.93
C THR A 30 3.68 5.39 4.14
N ASN A 31 4.04 4.45 3.27
CA ASN A 31 3.65 3.05 3.42
C ASN A 31 4.15 2.46 4.74
N LYS A 32 5.41 2.70 5.13
CA LYS A 32 5.94 2.27 6.42
C LYS A 32 5.11 2.77 7.59
N ARG A 33 4.80 4.07 7.61
CA ARG A 33 3.98 4.66 8.68
C ARG A 33 2.57 4.11 8.71
N ASN A 34 1.97 3.90 7.55
CA ASN A 34 0.60 3.41 7.44
C ASN A 34 0.50 1.95 7.87
N ILE A 35 1.46 1.10 7.46
CA ILE A 35 1.54 -0.30 7.90
C ILE A 35 1.64 -0.41 9.43
N ALA A 36 2.41 0.46 10.08
CA ALA A 36 2.54 0.48 11.53
C ALA A 36 1.23 0.79 12.27
N GLN A 37 0.22 1.32 11.57
CA GLN A 37 -1.12 1.62 12.12
C GLN A 37 -2.15 0.50 11.85
N LEU A 38 -1.76 -0.55 11.11
CA LEU A 38 -2.63 -1.68 10.84
C LEU A 38 -2.63 -2.66 12.02
N SER A 39 -3.76 -3.31 12.25
CA SER A 39 -3.92 -4.31 13.31
C SER A 39 -4.59 -5.56 12.77
N VAL A 40 -4.16 -6.72 13.22
CA VAL A 40 -4.81 -8.00 12.90
C VAL A 40 -6.29 -7.94 13.31
N GLY A 41 -7.17 -8.44 12.45
CA GLY A 41 -8.62 -8.35 12.60
C GLY A 41 -9.25 -7.07 12.02
N MET A 42 -8.43 -6.11 11.58
CA MET A 42 -8.95 -4.91 10.92
C MET A 42 -9.66 -5.28 9.61
N PRO A 43 -10.85 -4.72 9.33
CA PRO A 43 -11.52 -4.93 8.05
C PRO A 43 -10.63 -4.51 6.88
N ARG A 44 -10.63 -5.32 5.81
CA ARG A 44 -9.81 -5.06 4.61
C ARG A 44 -10.03 -3.67 4.05
N ALA A 45 -11.29 -3.24 3.93
CA ALA A 45 -11.62 -1.92 3.39
C ALA A 45 -11.01 -0.79 4.22
N GLU A 46 -10.95 -0.93 5.55
CA GLU A 46 -10.30 0.04 6.43
C GLU A 46 -8.79 0.03 6.25
N ALA A 47 -8.17 -1.15 6.20
CA ALA A 47 -6.73 -1.27 5.99
C ALA A 47 -6.30 -0.68 4.64
N GLU A 48 -7.01 -1.01 3.55
CA GLU A 48 -6.73 -0.46 2.22
C GLU A 48 -6.94 1.07 2.18
N LYS A 49 -7.96 1.58 2.85
CA LYS A 49 -8.17 3.03 2.97
C LYS A 49 -7.02 3.73 3.70
N ARG A 50 -6.48 3.12 4.76
CA ARG A 50 -5.31 3.66 5.48
C ARG A 50 -4.04 3.63 4.65
N MET A 51 -3.85 2.58 3.87
CA MET A 51 -2.70 2.46 2.98
C MET A 51 -2.77 3.43 1.80
N GLY A 52 -3.96 3.74 1.33
CA GLY A 52 -4.20 4.59 0.16
C GLY A 52 -3.86 3.90 -1.15
N GLU A 53 -4.27 4.53 -2.23
CA GLU A 53 -4.01 4.08 -3.60
C GLU A 53 -3.38 5.20 -4.40
N GLY A 54 -2.58 4.84 -5.42
CA GLY A 54 -2.02 5.85 -6.31
C GLY A 54 -0.76 5.40 -7.03
N ARG A 55 -0.03 6.39 -7.50
CA ARG A 55 1.25 6.21 -8.20
C ARG A 55 2.21 7.28 -7.72
N ALA A 56 3.47 6.90 -7.57
CA ALA A 56 4.56 7.82 -7.32
C ALA A 56 5.57 7.74 -8.45
N GLY A 57 6.00 8.90 -8.93
CA GLY A 57 7.08 9.01 -9.89
C GLY A 57 8.34 9.51 -9.23
N GLY A 58 9.48 8.99 -9.65
CA GLY A 58 10.78 9.44 -9.16
C GLY A 58 11.83 9.39 -10.25
N LYS A 59 12.85 10.20 -10.08
CA LYS A 59 14.07 10.12 -10.89
C LYS A 59 15.09 9.32 -10.09
N LEU A 60 15.47 8.17 -10.63
CA LEU A 60 16.57 7.38 -10.09
C LEU A 60 17.76 7.52 -11.03
N GLY A 61 18.90 7.91 -10.52
CA GLY A 61 20.11 7.96 -11.33
C GLY A 61 21.15 8.94 -10.83
N ASP A 62 22.37 8.72 -11.27
CA ASP A 62 23.50 9.55 -10.98
C ASP A 62 23.53 10.75 -11.93
N VAL A 63 23.28 11.92 -11.37
CA VAL A 63 23.26 13.18 -12.11
C VAL A 63 24.63 13.46 -12.75
N LEU A 64 25.71 12.93 -12.18
CA LEU A 64 27.08 13.11 -12.68
C LEU A 64 27.35 12.38 -14.00
N PHE A 65 26.64 11.31 -14.30
CA PHE A 65 26.86 10.51 -15.52
C PHE A 65 25.71 10.58 -16.55
N GLY A 66 24.75 11.47 -16.35
CA GLY A 66 23.70 11.76 -17.34
C GLY A 66 22.68 10.64 -17.58
N ARG A 67 22.64 9.60 -16.73
CA ARG A 67 21.67 8.50 -16.81
C ARG A 67 20.57 8.70 -15.79
N VAL A 68 19.59 9.51 -16.15
CA VAL A 68 18.36 9.65 -15.35
C VAL A 68 17.35 8.63 -15.86
N ARG A 69 16.96 7.70 -15.00
CA ARG A 69 15.84 6.78 -15.24
C ARG A 69 14.61 7.25 -14.48
N HIS A 70 13.45 7.11 -15.10
CA HIS A 70 12.18 7.39 -14.46
C HIS A 70 11.63 6.09 -13.88
N LEU A 71 11.43 6.06 -12.57
CA LEU A 71 10.75 4.97 -11.89
C LEU A 71 9.32 5.41 -11.57
N GLU A 72 8.35 4.61 -11.99
CA GLU A 72 6.96 4.75 -11.58
C GLU A 72 6.59 3.58 -10.67
N VAL A 73 6.12 3.90 -9.48
CA VAL A 73 5.72 2.92 -8.46
C VAL A 73 4.22 3.01 -8.25
N LYS A 74 3.54 1.89 -8.41
CA LYS A 74 2.12 1.78 -8.09
C LYS A 74 1.93 1.54 -6.59
N ASN A 75 0.84 2.01 -6.04
CA ASN A 75 0.42 1.75 -4.68
C ASN A 75 -1.02 1.24 -4.64
N PRO A 76 -1.25 -0.03 -4.31
CA PRO A 76 -0.27 -1.08 -4.05
C PRO A 76 0.52 -1.49 -5.30
N MET A 77 1.69 -2.12 -5.08
CA MET A 77 2.54 -2.62 -6.17
C MET A 77 1.87 -3.77 -6.93
N ARG A 78 1.31 -4.72 -6.18
CA ARG A 78 0.57 -5.86 -6.74
C ARG A 78 -0.37 -6.46 -5.70
N VAL A 79 -1.31 -7.25 -6.20
CA VAL A 79 -2.22 -8.08 -5.40
C VAL A 79 -2.12 -9.51 -5.90
N GLU A 80 -2.03 -10.46 -4.99
CA GLU A 80 -2.05 -11.90 -5.30
C GLU A 80 -3.16 -12.60 -4.52
N HIS A 81 -3.78 -13.59 -5.17
CA HIS A 81 -4.77 -14.49 -4.56
C HIS A 81 -4.13 -15.87 -4.43
N LEU A 82 -3.94 -16.36 -3.22
CA LEU A 82 -3.11 -17.53 -2.95
C LEU A 82 -3.83 -18.52 -2.03
N ALA A 83 -3.62 -19.81 -2.31
CA ALA A 83 -4.07 -20.86 -1.42
C ALA A 83 -3.05 -21.07 -0.29
N GLY A 84 -3.55 -21.12 0.93
CA GLY A 84 -2.77 -21.46 2.10
C GLY A 84 -2.59 -22.97 2.29
N SER A 85 -1.63 -23.34 3.13
CA SER A 85 -1.40 -24.74 3.54
C SER A 85 -2.56 -25.33 4.33
N ASP A 86 -3.38 -24.47 4.93
CA ASP A 86 -4.60 -24.81 5.67
C ASP A 86 -5.85 -24.94 4.78
N GLY A 87 -5.71 -24.79 3.45
CA GLY A 87 -6.79 -24.76 2.48
C GLY A 87 -7.57 -23.45 2.41
N ALA A 88 -7.22 -22.45 3.23
CA ALA A 88 -7.83 -21.13 3.17
C ALA A 88 -7.33 -20.34 1.96
N GLN A 89 -8.13 -19.37 1.51
CA GLN A 89 -7.72 -18.41 0.50
C GLN A 89 -7.21 -17.15 1.19
N TYR A 90 -6.07 -16.67 0.70
CA TYR A 90 -5.45 -15.45 1.17
C TYR A 90 -5.33 -14.44 0.03
N ASP A 91 -5.72 -13.21 0.32
CA ASP A 91 -5.45 -12.07 -0.54
C ASP A 91 -4.24 -11.33 0.01
N VAL A 92 -3.22 -11.20 -0.79
CA VAL A 92 -1.94 -10.59 -0.39
C VAL A 92 -1.72 -9.33 -1.19
N VAL A 93 -1.63 -8.21 -0.49
CA VAL A 93 -1.42 -6.87 -1.07
C VAL A 93 0.00 -6.42 -0.73
N PHE A 94 0.79 -6.15 -1.75
CA PHE A 94 2.21 -5.80 -1.59
C PHE A 94 2.43 -4.30 -1.71
N TYR A 95 3.05 -3.73 -0.69
CA TYR A 95 3.37 -2.31 -0.64
C TYR A 95 4.88 -2.08 -0.64
N TYR A 96 5.35 -1.09 -1.39
CA TYR A 96 6.75 -0.68 -1.39
C TYR A 96 7.11 0.02 -0.09
N THR A 97 8.06 -0.54 0.66
CA THR A 97 8.38 -0.10 2.01
C THR A 97 9.87 0.00 2.30
N ASP A 98 10.71 -0.64 1.51
CA ASP A 98 12.15 -0.64 1.74
C ASP A 98 12.92 -0.34 0.46
N LEU A 99 14.19 -0.02 0.58
CA LEU A 99 15.11 0.19 -0.52
C LEU A 99 16.39 -0.61 -0.23
N LYS A 100 16.56 -1.72 -0.91
CA LYS A 100 17.76 -2.56 -0.79
C LYS A 100 18.83 -2.15 -1.77
N THR A 101 18.43 -1.88 -3.02
CA THR A 101 19.34 -1.51 -4.09
C THR A 101 18.83 -0.26 -4.79
N ARG A 102 19.72 0.69 -5.05
CA ARG A 102 19.39 1.91 -5.80
C ARG A 102 19.49 1.62 -7.30
N ASP A 103 18.49 0.91 -7.81
CA ASP A 103 18.35 0.65 -9.23
C ASP A 103 16.93 0.99 -9.72
N ASP A 104 16.59 0.61 -10.94
CA ASP A 104 15.27 0.86 -11.53
C ASP A 104 14.29 -0.31 -11.32
N ARG A 105 14.60 -1.22 -10.41
CA ARG A 105 13.80 -2.40 -10.12
C ARG A 105 13.36 -2.40 -8.67
N ILE A 106 12.13 -2.80 -8.44
CA ILE A 106 11.63 -3.08 -7.10
C ILE A 106 11.53 -4.60 -6.98
N THR A 107 12.29 -5.13 -6.03
CA THR A 107 12.37 -6.56 -5.74
C THR A 107 11.47 -6.94 -4.57
N ASP A 108 11.18 -8.22 -4.42
CA ASP A 108 10.25 -8.70 -3.39
C ASP A 108 10.69 -8.34 -1.97
N ASP A 109 11.98 -8.31 -1.70
CA ASP A 109 12.55 -7.93 -0.40
C ASP A 109 12.45 -6.43 -0.08
N GLU A 110 12.01 -5.61 -1.04
CA GLU A 110 11.68 -4.20 -0.87
C GLU A 110 10.18 -3.97 -0.62
N LEU A 111 9.37 -5.03 -0.71
CA LEU A 111 7.93 -4.99 -0.49
C LEU A 111 7.56 -5.57 0.87
N THR A 112 6.50 -5.05 1.45
CA THR A 112 5.85 -5.66 2.63
C THR A 112 4.49 -6.20 2.21
N PRO A 113 4.24 -7.51 2.34
CA PRO A 113 2.94 -8.09 2.14
C PRO A 113 2.01 -7.80 3.31
N VAL A 114 0.79 -7.36 2.99
CA VAL A 114 -0.34 -7.24 3.91
C VAL A 114 -1.33 -8.33 3.53
N VAL A 115 -1.58 -9.24 4.44
CA VAL A 115 -2.28 -10.51 4.17
C VAL A 115 -3.68 -10.48 4.75
N PHE A 116 -4.67 -10.72 3.91
CA PHE A 116 -6.08 -10.77 4.28
C PHE A 116 -6.63 -12.18 4.14
N ARG A 117 -7.50 -12.55 5.05
CA ARG A 117 -8.33 -13.75 5.02
C ARG A 117 -9.74 -13.37 5.44
N ASP A 118 -10.75 -13.86 4.71
CA ASP A 118 -12.16 -13.60 5.02
C ASP A 118 -12.48 -12.10 5.21
N HIS A 119 -11.88 -11.25 4.36
CA HIS A 119 -12.03 -9.78 4.38
C HIS A 119 -11.48 -9.07 5.63
N GLU A 120 -10.64 -9.74 6.40
CA GLU A 120 -9.96 -9.17 7.56
C GLU A 120 -8.44 -9.30 7.44
N LEU A 121 -7.72 -8.38 8.06
CA LEU A 121 -6.26 -8.45 8.15
C LEU A 121 -5.84 -9.64 9.00
N ALA A 122 -5.18 -10.61 8.38
CA ALA A 122 -4.68 -11.82 9.02
C ALA A 122 -3.25 -11.68 9.54
N GLY A 123 -2.41 -10.94 8.80
CA GLY A 123 -1.01 -10.74 9.17
C GLY A 123 -0.27 -9.82 8.23
N ILE A 124 0.95 -9.49 8.58
CA ILE A 124 1.81 -8.57 7.84
C ILE A 124 3.22 -9.17 7.75
N GLY A 125 3.84 -8.99 6.59
CA GLY A 125 5.23 -9.36 6.35
C GLY A 125 5.42 -10.81 5.88
N TYR A 126 6.61 -11.07 5.37
CA TYR A 126 6.98 -12.38 4.82
C TYR A 126 7.04 -13.49 5.88
N GLY A 127 7.32 -13.15 7.14
CA GLY A 127 7.28 -14.12 8.22
C GLY A 127 5.91 -14.78 8.38
N PHE A 128 4.84 -13.97 8.37
CA PHE A 128 3.48 -14.49 8.39
C PHE A 128 3.15 -15.23 7.08
N LEU A 129 3.45 -14.61 5.94
CA LEU A 129 3.13 -15.16 4.63
C LEU A 129 3.81 -16.51 4.39
N GLY A 130 5.08 -16.65 4.78
CA GLY A 130 5.86 -17.89 4.63
C GLY A 130 5.37 -19.05 5.52
N LEU A 131 4.73 -18.74 6.64
CA LEU A 131 4.12 -19.75 7.51
C LEU A 131 2.80 -20.30 6.95
N HIS A 132 2.05 -19.50 6.24
CA HIS A 132 0.68 -19.84 5.82
C HIS A 132 0.56 -20.15 4.33
N VAL A 133 1.44 -19.64 3.48
CA VAL A 133 1.37 -19.77 2.02
C VAL A 133 2.61 -20.48 1.49
N PRO A 134 2.48 -21.73 0.96
CA PRO A 134 3.63 -22.53 0.53
C PRO A 134 4.53 -21.87 -0.51
N LYS A 135 3.97 -21.04 -1.40
CA LYS A 135 4.73 -20.27 -2.40
C LYS A 135 5.84 -19.41 -1.77
N TYR A 136 5.64 -18.96 -0.54
CA TYR A 136 6.55 -18.07 0.19
C TYR A 136 7.25 -18.76 1.36
N ALA A 137 7.17 -20.10 1.45
CA ALA A 137 7.86 -20.85 2.48
C ALA A 137 9.38 -20.57 2.42
N GLY A 138 9.95 -20.15 3.56
CA GLY A 138 11.37 -19.79 3.66
C GLY A 138 11.71 -18.34 3.29
N SER A 139 10.77 -17.53 2.85
CA SER A 139 10.96 -16.09 2.68
C SER A 139 11.09 -15.40 4.05
N ARG A 140 12.09 -14.54 4.21
CA ARG A 140 12.37 -13.79 5.44
C ARG A 140 12.47 -12.31 5.16
#